data_8bf03f5894a98ce67b3be0a7ada0b6e2
#
_entry.id   8bf03f5894a98ce67b3be0a7ada0b6e2
#
_cell.length_a   1.000
_cell.length_b   1.000
_cell.length_c   1.000
_cell.angle_alpha   90.00
_cell.angle_beta   90.00
_cell.angle_gamma   90.00
#
_symmetry.space_group_name_H-M   'P 1'
#
loop_
_entity.id
_entity.type
_entity.pdbx_description
1 polymer ?
#
loop_
_entity_poly.entity_id
_entity_poly.type
_entity_poly.pdbx_seq_one_letter_code
_entity_poly.pdbx_strand_id
1 'polypeptide(L)'
;MLTLDGAMAPVRPEPSPYKGERGSGDWEEVKGFRLYLIDKDRIIHLMSWHQIGTADDLASALLAIKQAELIPEDRVRLCVVADGAAWIWNRIEQLFPTAKQVLDYYHCSEHLHELAAAQYGKGTLKAQEWVDASLLRLFLKQKSHVIAGIKRMKPASAEAANLIKQTAAYLKKHSKRLDYGTLRRGGYHIGSGAIESANKLICHVRLKRPGAWWYPSNANNMLKLRCAKYNGTYGKVMQLHRLKDQRRTIHPPTHQESGAPSDPV
;
A
#
# COMPACT_ATOMS: atom_id res chain seq x y z
N MET A 1 -4.84 -10.45 9.47
CA MET A 1 -3.89 -10.10 8.41
C MET A 1 -4.06 -8.65 8.04
N LEU A 2 -2.97 -7.95 7.88
CA LEU A 2 -2.91 -6.58 7.37
C LEU A 2 -2.00 -6.57 6.13
N THR A 3 -2.49 -6.09 5.00
CA THR A 3 -1.70 -5.91 3.79
C THR A 3 -1.66 -4.42 3.44
N LEU A 4 -0.48 -3.94 3.08
CA LEU A 4 -0.23 -2.54 2.73
C LEU A 4 0.45 -2.46 1.38
N ASP A 5 0.09 -1.42 0.63
CA ASP A 5 0.67 -1.16 -0.69
C ASP A 5 0.41 0.28 -1.12
N GLY A 6 1.17 0.76 -2.10
CA GLY A 6 0.97 2.03 -2.79
C GLY A 6 0.39 1.82 -4.19
N ALA A 7 -0.49 2.71 -4.60
CA ALA A 7 -1.02 2.74 -5.96
C ALA A 7 -0.90 4.15 -6.53
N MET A 8 -0.47 4.28 -7.79
CA MET A 8 -0.38 5.59 -8.43
C MET A 8 -1.73 6.04 -8.96
N ALA A 9 -2.08 7.31 -8.79
CA ALA A 9 -3.27 7.94 -9.36
C ALA A 9 -2.89 9.21 -10.14
N PRO A 10 -3.54 9.47 -11.30
CA PRO A 10 -3.28 10.68 -12.07
C PRO A 10 -3.94 11.89 -11.41
N VAL A 11 -3.15 12.89 -11.12
CA VAL A 11 -3.58 14.13 -10.49
C VAL A 11 -3.17 15.35 -11.33
N ARG A 12 -3.86 16.45 -11.12
CA ARG A 12 -3.52 17.77 -11.64
C ARG A 12 -3.58 18.77 -10.49
N PRO A 13 -2.81 19.86 -10.54
CA PRO A 13 -2.85 20.88 -9.50
C PRO A 13 -4.27 21.45 -9.36
N GLU A 14 -4.61 21.90 -8.16
CA GLU A 14 -5.88 22.63 -7.90
C GLU A 14 -5.98 23.82 -8.87
N PRO A 15 -7.20 24.26 -9.22
CA PRO A 15 -7.37 25.34 -10.17
C PRO A 15 -6.63 26.60 -9.71
N SER A 16 -5.77 27.13 -10.59
CA SER A 16 -5.20 28.45 -10.37
C SER A 16 -6.32 29.50 -10.38
N PRO A 17 -6.31 30.50 -9.48
CA PRO A 17 -7.22 31.65 -9.58
C PRO A 17 -7.04 32.43 -10.87
N TYR A 18 -5.92 32.27 -11.56
CA TYR A 18 -5.63 32.90 -12.85
C TYR A 18 -6.17 32.05 -14.02
N LYS A 19 -7.12 32.60 -14.77
CA LYS A 19 -7.66 31.93 -15.97
C LYS A 19 -6.55 31.71 -17.00
N GLY A 20 -6.30 30.44 -17.34
CA GLY A 20 -5.43 30.07 -18.46
C GLY A 20 -4.25 29.17 -18.11
N GLU A 21 -3.81 29.07 -16.87
CA GLU A 21 -2.75 28.15 -16.47
C GLU A 21 -3.30 26.74 -16.23
N ARG A 22 -3.13 25.88 -17.21
CA ARG A 22 -3.29 24.43 -17.02
C ARG A 22 -1.95 23.88 -16.55
N GLY A 23 -1.81 23.62 -15.25
CA GLY A 23 -0.67 22.88 -14.75
C GLY A 23 -0.57 21.48 -15.41
N SER A 24 0.65 21.01 -15.61
CA SER A 24 0.92 19.66 -16.09
C SER A 24 0.37 18.63 -15.10
N GLY A 25 -0.23 17.56 -15.62
CA GLY A 25 -0.65 16.44 -14.77
C GLY A 25 0.57 15.69 -14.22
N ASP A 26 0.40 15.11 -13.04
CA ASP A 26 1.41 14.31 -12.36
C ASP A 26 0.77 13.03 -11.80
N TRP A 27 1.59 12.15 -11.23
CA TRP A 27 1.14 10.91 -10.60
C TRP A 27 1.47 10.95 -9.12
N GLU A 28 0.45 10.83 -8.28
CA GLU A 28 0.62 10.76 -6.83
C GLU A 28 0.33 9.38 -6.28
N GLU A 29 1.05 9.01 -5.22
CA GLU A 29 0.88 7.73 -4.57
C GLU A 29 -0.34 7.74 -3.66
N VAL A 30 -1.28 6.83 -3.94
CA VAL A 30 -2.38 6.45 -3.05
C VAL A 30 -1.86 5.40 -2.10
N LYS A 31 -1.67 5.75 -0.84
CA LYS A 31 -1.33 4.77 0.19
C LYS A 31 -2.57 4.03 0.64
N GLY A 32 -2.45 2.71 0.78
CA GLY A 32 -3.59 1.90 1.16
C GLY A 32 -3.25 0.76 2.10
N PHE A 33 -4.26 0.33 2.86
CA PHE A 33 -4.21 -0.94 3.56
C PHE A 33 -5.53 -1.69 3.45
N ARG A 34 -5.43 -3.01 3.59
CA ARG A 34 -6.57 -3.92 3.77
C ARG A 34 -6.36 -4.76 5.01
N LEU A 35 -7.32 -4.69 5.92
CA LEU A 35 -7.42 -5.53 7.10
C LEU A 35 -8.45 -6.64 6.84
N TYR A 36 -8.09 -7.89 7.15
CA TYR A 36 -8.96 -9.04 7.01
C TYR A 36 -8.61 -10.13 8.03
N LEU A 37 -9.59 -10.94 8.38
CA LEU A 37 -9.42 -12.12 9.21
C LEU A 37 -9.30 -13.35 8.31
N ILE A 38 -8.42 -14.28 8.69
CA ILE A 38 -8.39 -15.63 8.15
C ILE A 38 -9.04 -16.54 9.19
N ASP A 39 -10.18 -17.11 8.83
CA ASP A 39 -10.87 -18.11 9.62
C ASP A 39 -10.90 -19.41 8.81
N LYS A 40 -10.01 -20.35 9.17
CA LYS A 40 -9.75 -21.57 8.39
C LYS A 40 -9.41 -21.24 6.95
N ASP A 41 -10.28 -21.57 5.99
CA ASP A 41 -10.11 -21.31 4.56
C ASP A 41 -10.85 -20.04 4.08
N ARG A 42 -11.47 -19.29 4.99
CA ARG A 42 -12.25 -18.09 4.65
C ARG A 42 -11.46 -16.82 4.92
N ILE A 43 -11.51 -15.92 3.95
CA ILE A 43 -11.01 -14.56 4.09
C ILE A 43 -12.22 -13.66 4.39
N ILE A 44 -12.27 -13.12 5.60
CA ILE A 44 -13.31 -12.19 6.04
C ILE A 44 -12.75 -10.78 5.97
N HIS A 45 -13.26 -9.99 5.03
CA HIS A 45 -12.89 -8.59 4.90
C HIS A 45 -13.41 -7.79 6.11
N LEU A 46 -12.52 -7.05 6.75
CA LEU A 46 -12.87 -6.19 7.88
C LEU A 46 -12.88 -4.72 7.46
N MET A 47 -11.80 -4.25 6.85
CA MET A 47 -11.66 -2.84 6.48
C MET A 47 -10.62 -2.65 5.37
N SER A 48 -10.86 -1.63 4.53
CA SER A 48 -9.84 -1.04 3.64
C SER A 48 -9.85 0.47 3.79
N TRP A 49 -8.67 1.06 3.70
CA TRP A 49 -8.47 2.49 3.70
C TRP A 49 -7.47 2.86 2.59
N HIS A 50 -7.77 3.93 1.85
CA HIS A 50 -6.93 4.43 0.76
C HIS A 50 -7.00 5.94 0.71
N GLN A 51 -5.85 6.59 0.59
CA GLN A 51 -5.74 8.05 0.53
C GLN A 51 -4.47 8.47 -0.22
N ILE A 52 -4.56 9.49 -1.07
CA ILE A 52 -3.41 10.26 -1.53
C ILE A 52 -2.91 11.07 -0.34
N GLY A 53 -1.68 10.81 0.09
CA GLY A 53 -1.13 11.44 1.27
C GLY A 53 0.23 10.89 1.67
N THR A 54 0.69 11.31 2.83
CA THR A 54 1.99 10.97 3.38
C THR A 54 2.00 9.60 4.09
N ALA A 55 3.18 9.12 4.45
CA ALA A 55 3.31 7.96 5.31
C ALA A 55 2.73 8.21 6.72
N ASP A 56 2.68 9.47 7.17
CA ASP A 56 2.11 9.84 8.46
C ASP A 56 0.57 9.81 8.46
N ASP A 57 -0.06 10.12 7.32
CA ASP A 57 -1.52 9.95 7.16
C ASP A 57 -1.91 8.48 7.28
N LEU A 58 -1.13 7.58 6.66
CA LEU A 58 -1.33 6.14 6.80
C LEU A 58 -1.10 5.70 8.26
N ALA A 59 -0.02 6.17 8.89
CA ALA A 59 0.27 5.84 10.29
C ALA A 59 -0.85 6.29 11.23
N SER A 60 -1.41 7.48 11.00
CA SER A 60 -2.57 8.00 11.75
C SER A 60 -3.80 7.12 11.57
N ALA A 61 -4.07 6.65 10.34
CA ALA A 61 -5.17 5.73 10.08
C ALA A 61 -4.96 4.36 10.76
N LEU A 62 -3.73 3.82 10.76
CA LEU A 62 -3.37 2.59 11.45
C LEU A 62 -3.48 2.74 12.98
N LEU A 63 -3.05 3.88 13.53
CA LEU A 63 -3.20 4.18 14.94
C LEU A 63 -4.68 4.24 15.35
N ALA A 64 -5.53 4.86 14.52
CA ALA A 64 -6.96 4.93 14.79
C ALA A 64 -7.62 3.54 14.84
N ILE A 65 -7.27 2.61 13.94
CA ILE A 65 -7.80 1.23 14.01
C ILE A 65 -7.27 0.46 15.22
N LYS A 66 -6.04 0.74 15.66
CA LYS A 66 -5.48 0.16 16.89
C LYS A 66 -6.22 0.68 18.12
N GLN A 67 -6.44 1.99 18.23
CA GLN A 67 -7.17 2.62 19.33
C GLN A 67 -8.65 2.19 19.38
N ALA A 68 -9.24 1.92 18.21
CA ALA A 68 -10.61 1.39 18.11
C ALA A 68 -10.69 -0.12 18.36
N GLU A 69 -9.60 -0.76 18.80
CA GLU A 69 -9.50 -2.21 19.08
C GLU A 69 -9.94 -3.12 17.92
N LEU A 70 -9.88 -2.61 16.69
CA LEU A 70 -10.18 -3.45 15.51
C LEU A 70 -9.13 -4.55 15.28
N ILE A 71 -7.97 -4.43 15.94
CA ILE A 71 -6.92 -5.44 16.00
C ILE A 71 -6.66 -5.75 17.48
N PRO A 72 -7.41 -6.67 18.11
CA PRO A 72 -7.19 -7.06 19.51
C PRO A 72 -5.95 -7.96 19.60
N GLU A 73 -4.75 -7.33 19.73
CA GLU A 73 -3.44 -7.99 19.70
C GLU A 73 -3.26 -9.05 20.81
N ASP A 74 -4.04 -8.96 21.89
CA ASP A 74 -4.12 -9.94 22.96
C ASP A 74 -4.83 -11.25 22.56
N ARG A 75 -5.72 -11.18 21.57
CA ARG A 75 -6.57 -12.32 21.14
C ARG A 75 -6.26 -12.83 19.73
N VAL A 76 -5.57 -12.04 18.91
CA VAL A 76 -5.27 -12.41 17.52
C VAL A 76 -3.77 -12.27 17.23
N ARG A 77 -3.27 -13.16 16.38
CA ARG A 77 -1.90 -13.05 15.84
C ARG A 77 -1.92 -12.18 14.60
N LEU A 78 -1.43 -10.95 14.73
CA LEU A 78 -1.30 -10.05 13.58
C LEU A 78 -0.15 -10.50 12.69
N CYS A 79 -0.42 -10.56 11.40
CA CYS A 79 0.60 -10.72 10.37
C CYS A 79 0.44 -9.59 9.34
N VAL A 80 1.55 -8.97 8.98
CA VAL A 80 1.64 -7.88 8.01
C VAL A 80 2.39 -8.36 6.79
N VAL A 81 1.77 -8.22 5.61
CA VAL A 81 2.40 -8.50 4.31
C VAL A 81 2.48 -7.20 3.53
N ALA A 82 3.65 -6.85 3.05
CA ALA A 82 3.87 -5.68 2.21
C ALA A 82 5.12 -5.85 1.34
N ASP A 83 5.31 -4.93 0.40
CA ASP A 83 6.51 -4.82 -0.41
C ASP A 83 7.74 -4.37 0.42
N GLY A 84 8.85 -4.05 -0.25
CA GLY A 84 10.09 -3.61 0.37
C GLY A 84 10.15 -2.13 0.77
N ALA A 85 9.06 -1.38 0.66
CA ALA A 85 9.03 0.05 0.93
C ALA A 85 9.37 0.36 2.39
N ALA A 86 10.42 1.16 2.60
CA ALA A 86 10.92 1.44 3.95
C ALA A 86 9.88 2.15 4.84
N TRP A 87 9.07 3.03 4.26
CA TRP A 87 8.04 3.78 5.00
C TRP A 87 6.99 2.87 5.63
N ILE A 88 6.64 1.74 4.98
CA ILE A 88 5.71 0.74 5.54
C ILE A 88 6.32 0.11 6.79
N TRP A 89 7.52 -0.46 6.65
CA TRP A 89 8.14 -1.24 7.72
C TRP A 89 8.46 -0.40 8.96
N ASN A 90 8.92 0.84 8.77
CA ASN A 90 9.19 1.76 9.87
C ASN A 90 7.91 2.04 10.69
N ARG A 91 6.76 2.20 10.04
CA ARG A 91 5.49 2.44 10.73
C ARG A 91 4.94 1.18 11.38
N ILE A 92 5.08 0.02 10.73
CA ILE A 92 4.65 -1.26 11.29
C ILE A 92 5.48 -1.64 12.52
N GLU A 93 6.79 -1.47 12.50
CA GLU A 93 7.66 -1.74 13.66
C GLU A 93 7.32 -0.84 14.85
N GLN A 94 6.94 0.40 14.58
CA GLN A 94 6.53 1.35 15.62
C GLN A 94 5.15 1.05 16.21
N LEU A 95 4.15 0.75 15.36
CA LEU A 95 2.76 0.61 15.77
C LEU A 95 2.42 -0.82 16.23
N PHE A 96 3.01 -1.83 15.60
CA PHE A 96 2.72 -3.25 15.81
C PHE A 96 3.99 -4.07 15.97
N PRO A 97 4.79 -3.84 17.02
CA PRO A 97 6.11 -4.48 17.20
C PRO A 97 6.04 -6.01 17.32
N THR A 98 4.90 -6.54 17.76
CA THR A 98 4.67 -8.00 17.92
C THR A 98 4.17 -8.67 16.64
N ALA A 99 3.82 -7.90 15.61
CA ALA A 99 3.28 -8.44 14.37
C ALA A 99 4.32 -9.31 13.62
N LYS A 100 3.85 -10.42 13.06
CA LYS A 100 4.64 -11.18 12.09
C LYS A 100 4.76 -10.39 10.80
N GLN A 101 5.98 -10.11 10.36
CA GLN A 101 6.28 -9.34 9.17
C GLN A 101 6.67 -10.27 8.04
N VAL A 102 6.07 -10.08 6.88
CA VAL A 102 6.28 -10.89 5.67
C VAL A 102 6.55 -9.96 4.50
N LEU A 103 7.72 -10.08 3.90
CA LEU A 103 7.96 -9.47 2.58
C LEU A 103 7.07 -10.17 1.57
N ASP A 104 6.35 -9.40 0.75
CA ASP A 104 5.50 -9.97 -0.28
C ASP A 104 6.29 -10.95 -1.16
N TYR A 105 5.74 -12.17 -1.29
CA TYR A 105 6.37 -13.23 -2.07
C TYR A 105 6.47 -12.91 -3.56
N TYR A 106 5.44 -12.26 -4.11
CA TYR A 106 5.41 -11.92 -5.54
C TYR A 106 6.42 -10.83 -5.86
N HIS A 107 6.51 -9.77 -5.05
CA HIS A 107 7.55 -8.75 -5.20
C HIS A 107 8.96 -9.32 -5.02
N CYS A 108 9.14 -10.23 -4.06
CA CYS A 108 10.42 -10.94 -3.93
C CYS A 108 10.74 -11.77 -5.19
N SER A 109 9.75 -12.47 -5.74
CA SER A 109 9.86 -13.25 -6.96
C SER A 109 10.21 -12.39 -8.18
N GLU A 110 9.56 -11.21 -8.32
CA GLU A 110 9.83 -10.25 -9.40
C GLU A 110 11.30 -9.84 -9.44
N HIS A 111 11.88 -9.46 -8.30
CA HIS A 111 13.31 -9.13 -8.21
C HIS A 111 14.22 -10.27 -8.63
N LEU A 112 13.86 -11.52 -8.31
CA LEU A 112 14.62 -12.70 -8.75
C LEU A 112 14.46 -12.94 -10.26
N HIS A 113 13.26 -12.73 -10.81
CA HIS A 113 13.03 -12.85 -12.25
C HIS A 113 13.75 -11.77 -13.06
N GLU A 114 13.77 -10.53 -12.60
CA GLU A 114 14.51 -9.43 -13.23
C GLU A 114 16.02 -9.75 -13.27
N LEU A 115 16.58 -10.16 -12.14
CA LEU A 115 17.98 -10.57 -12.08
C LEU A 115 18.27 -11.75 -13.00
N ALA A 116 17.42 -12.77 -13.00
CA ALA A 116 17.60 -13.96 -13.84
C ALA A 116 17.53 -13.63 -15.33
N ALA A 117 16.60 -12.73 -15.73
CA ALA A 117 16.47 -12.28 -17.11
C ALA A 117 17.73 -11.53 -17.59
N ALA A 118 18.28 -10.64 -16.78
CA ALA A 118 19.52 -9.91 -17.11
C ALA A 118 20.76 -10.82 -17.13
N GLN A 119 20.79 -11.86 -16.28
CA GLN A 119 21.93 -12.75 -16.12
C GLN A 119 21.95 -13.90 -17.12
N TYR A 120 20.80 -14.48 -17.43
CA TYR A 120 20.70 -15.72 -18.23
C TYR A 120 19.89 -15.54 -19.52
N GLY A 121 19.31 -14.37 -19.73
CA GLY A 121 18.41 -14.07 -20.86
C GLY A 121 16.93 -14.24 -20.50
N LYS A 122 16.13 -13.29 -20.96
CA LYS A 122 14.69 -13.28 -20.73
C LYS A 122 14.02 -14.51 -21.38
N GLY A 123 13.23 -15.24 -20.60
CA GLY A 123 12.44 -16.39 -21.08
C GLY A 123 13.26 -17.66 -21.31
N THR A 124 14.54 -17.71 -20.91
CA THR A 124 15.37 -18.93 -21.03
C THR A 124 15.02 -19.94 -19.94
N LEU A 125 15.16 -21.23 -20.25
CA LEU A 125 15.00 -22.32 -19.30
C LEU A 125 15.91 -22.12 -18.08
N LYS A 126 17.17 -21.71 -18.33
CA LYS A 126 18.17 -21.47 -17.29
C LYS A 126 17.75 -20.38 -16.31
N ALA A 127 17.12 -19.30 -16.81
CA ALA A 127 16.58 -18.23 -15.96
C ALA A 127 15.45 -18.78 -15.07
N GLN A 128 14.53 -19.55 -15.64
CA GLN A 128 13.41 -20.14 -14.91
C GLN A 128 13.89 -21.10 -13.82
N GLU A 129 14.74 -22.05 -14.17
CA GLU A 129 15.31 -23.03 -13.23
C GLU A 129 16.04 -22.36 -12.05
N TRP A 130 16.78 -21.27 -12.33
CA TRP A 130 17.48 -20.53 -11.28
C TRP A 130 16.51 -19.83 -10.33
N VAL A 131 15.43 -19.22 -10.86
CA VAL A 131 14.39 -18.58 -10.04
C VAL A 131 13.68 -19.61 -9.18
N ASP A 132 13.23 -20.72 -9.77
CA ASP A 132 12.52 -21.79 -9.06
C ASP A 132 13.37 -22.37 -7.93
N ALA A 133 14.66 -22.64 -8.20
CA ALA A 133 15.59 -23.11 -7.19
C ALA A 133 15.82 -22.07 -6.07
N SER A 134 15.85 -20.79 -6.41
CA SER A 134 16.02 -19.71 -5.43
C SER A 134 14.78 -19.54 -4.55
N LEU A 135 13.59 -19.55 -5.13
CA LEU A 135 12.32 -19.49 -4.40
C LEU A 135 12.15 -20.73 -3.49
N LEU A 136 12.44 -21.92 -3.99
CA LEU A 136 12.42 -23.15 -3.18
C LEU A 136 13.34 -23.02 -1.95
N ARG A 137 14.56 -22.51 -2.12
CA ARG A 137 15.49 -22.29 -1.00
C ARG A 137 14.94 -21.31 0.03
N LEU A 138 14.20 -20.26 -0.37
CA LEU A 138 13.52 -19.35 0.56
C LEU A 138 12.45 -20.09 1.37
N PHE A 139 11.68 -20.98 0.77
CA PHE A 139 10.74 -21.85 1.49
C PHE A 139 11.43 -22.82 2.46
N LEU A 140 12.61 -23.27 2.14
CA LEU A 140 13.43 -24.17 2.96
C LEU A 140 14.28 -23.46 4.02
N LYS A 141 14.04 -22.18 4.29
CA LYS A 141 14.79 -21.33 5.23
C LYS A 141 16.27 -21.11 4.84
N GLN A 142 16.63 -21.31 3.58
CA GLN A 142 18.00 -21.19 3.07
C GLN A 142 18.27 -19.79 2.45
N LYS A 143 17.67 -18.73 3.01
CA LYS A 143 17.82 -17.35 2.52
C LYS A 143 19.29 -16.88 2.46
N SER A 144 20.12 -17.31 3.40
CA SER A 144 21.57 -17.00 3.40
C SER A 144 22.27 -17.60 2.17
N HIS A 145 21.89 -18.81 1.76
CA HIS A 145 22.46 -19.44 0.56
C HIS A 145 22.04 -18.70 -0.72
N VAL A 146 20.78 -18.24 -0.80
CA VAL A 146 20.30 -17.45 -1.94
C VAL A 146 21.08 -16.14 -2.03
N ILE A 147 21.19 -15.38 -0.92
CA ILE A 147 21.90 -14.10 -0.89
C ILE A 147 23.39 -14.30 -1.22
N ALA A 148 24.04 -15.32 -0.65
CA ALA A 148 25.44 -15.62 -0.92
C ALA A 148 25.65 -16.10 -2.36
N GLY A 149 24.73 -16.87 -2.92
CA GLY A 149 24.73 -17.29 -4.31
C GLY A 149 24.68 -16.11 -5.27
N ILE A 150 23.74 -15.16 -5.05
CA ILE A 150 23.62 -13.94 -5.85
C ILE A 150 24.92 -13.12 -5.80
N LYS A 151 25.49 -12.91 -4.62
CA LYS A 151 26.74 -12.14 -4.46
C LYS A 151 27.96 -12.75 -5.17
N ARG A 152 27.97 -14.07 -5.37
CA ARG A 152 29.07 -14.80 -6.05
C ARG A 152 28.87 -14.91 -7.56
N MET A 153 27.76 -14.44 -8.12
CA MET A 153 27.54 -14.46 -9.56
C MET A 153 28.59 -13.62 -10.29
N LYS A 154 29.09 -14.15 -11.39
CA LYS A 154 29.85 -13.36 -12.37
C LYS A 154 28.84 -12.70 -13.30
N PRO A 155 28.78 -11.35 -13.34
CA PRO A 155 27.76 -10.67 -14.11
C PRO A 155 27.96 -10.88 -15.62
N ALA A 156 26.87 -11.16 -16.33
CA ALA A 156 26.88 -11.31 -17.79
C ALA A 156 26.90 -9.96 -18.51
N SER A 157 26.49 -8.87 -17.84
CA SER A 157 26.41 -7.51 -18.37
C SER A 157 26.54 -6.48 -17.25
N ALA A 158 26.68 -5.20 -17.61
CA ALA A 158 26.65 -4.08 -16.63
C ALA A 158 25.31 -4.00 -15.92
N GLU A 159 24.20 -4.25 -16.61
CA GLU A 159 22.85 -4.34 -16.03
C GLU A 159 22.76 -5.47 -15.01
N ALA A 160 23.21 -6.69 -15.37
CA ALA A 160 23.26 -7.82 -14.44
C ALA A 160 24.11 -7.51 -13.20
N ALA A 161 25.25 -6.80 -13.36
CA ALA A 161 26.08 -6.39 -12.23
C ALA A 161 25.35 -5.47 -11.26
N ASN A 162 24.55 -4.53 -11.77
CA ASN A 162 23.72 -3.64 -10.95
C ASN A 162 22.60 -4.41 -10.22
N LEU A 163 21.87 -5.26 -10.94
CA LEU A 163 20.78 -6.07 -10.37
C LEU A 163 21.28 -7.08 -9.32
N ILE A 164 22.47 -7.68 -9.51
CA ILE A 164 23.11 -8.52 -8.50
C ILE A 164 23.29 -7.75 -7.18
N LYS A 165 23.82 -6.52 -7.24
CA LYS A 165 24.02 -5.69 -6.05
C LYS A 165 22.71 -5.30 -5.40
N GLN A 166 21.75 -4.82 -6.19
CA GLN A 166 20.44 -4.38 -5.72
C GLN A 166 19.65 -5.52 -5.09
N THR A 167 19.50 -6.67 -5.79
CA THR A 167 18.74 -7.82 -5.30
C THR A 167 19.37 -8.42 -4.05
N ALA A 168 20.71 -8.56 -4.01
CA ALA A 168 21.39 -9.05 -2.81
C ALA A 168 21.20 -8.11 -1.59
N ALA A 169 21.26 -6.79 -1.80
CA ALA A 169 21.02 -5.80 -0.76
C ALA A 169 19.57 -5.83 -0.28
N TYR A 170 18.61 -5.90 -1.21
CA TYR A 170 17.18 -5.99 -0.93
C TYR A 170 16.85 -7.22 -0.07
N LEU A 171 17.26 -8.42 -0.50
CA LEU A 171 17.02 -9.65 0.25
C LEU A 171 17.74 -9.64 1.62
N LYS A 172 18.93 -9.05 1.73
CA LYS A 172 19.64 -8.91 3.00
C LYS A 172 18.88 -7.99 3.95
N LYS A 173 18.42 -6.82 3.48
CA LYS A 173 17.63 -5.85 4.24
C LYS A 173 16.36 -6.48 4.81
N HIS A 174 15.68 -7.31 4.01
CA HIS A 174 14.41 -7.93 4.38
C HIS A 174 14.55 -9.38 4.89
N SER A 175 15.75 -9.82 5.24
CA SER A 175 16.04 -11.22 5.60
C SER A 175 15.16 -11.79 6.72
N LYS A 176 14.74 -10.95 7.68
CA LYS A 176 13.84 -11.36 8.77
C LYS A 176 12.41 -11.67 8.29
N ARG A 177 12.03 -11.24 7.07
CA ARG A 177 10.68 -11.29 6.49
C ARG A 177 10.53 -12.35 5.40
N LEU A 178 11.57 -13.19 5.16
CA LEU A 178 11.65 -14.14 4.03
C LEU A 178 11.40 -15.61 4.43
N ASP A 179 10.95 -15.92 5.63
CA ASP A 179 10.78 -17.31 6.08
C ASP A 179 9.42 -17.89 5.62
N TYR A 180 9.20 -17.88 4.29
CA TYR A 180 7.91 -18.22 3.67
C TYR A 180 7.38 -19.61 4.08
N GLY A 181 8.23 -20.64 4.13
CA GLY A 181 7.81 -21.97 4.50
C GLY A 181 7.29 -22.08 5.93
N THR A 182 7.90 -21.35 6.89
CA THR A 182 7.42 -21.32 8.28
C THR A 182 6.11 -20.55 8.38
N LEU A 183 6.03 -19.40 7.71
CA LEU A 183 4.84 -18.57 7.71
C LEU A 183 3.65 -19.32 7.14
N ARG A 184 3.82 -19.98 5.99
CA ARG A 184 2.77 -20.74 5.33
C ARG A 184 2.28 -21.92 6.14
N ARG A 185 3.20 -22.67 6.77
CA ARG A 185 2.83 -23.74 7.72
C ARG A 185 2.09 -23.23 8.97
N GLY A 186 2.37 -21.97 9.37
CA GLY A 186 1.67 -21.27 10.44
C GLY A 186 0.30 -20.72 10.06
N GLY A 187 -0.19 -20.96 8.82
CA GLY A 187 -1.48 -20.47 8.34
C GLY A 187 -1.46 -18.99 7.89
N TYR A 188 -0.27 -18.40 7.70
CA TYR A 188 -0.18 -17.02 7.22
C TYR A 188 -0.13 -16.94 5.69
N HIS A 189 -0.82 -15.96 5.12
CA HIS A 189 -0.61 -15.61 3.72
C HIS A 189 0.74 -14.92 3.54
N ILE A 190 1.38 -15.21 2.41
CA ILE A 190 2.72 -14.67 2.09
C ILE A 190 2.70 -13.69 0.91
N GLY A 191 1.54 -13.48 0.30
CA GLY A 191 1.35 -12.57 -0.83
C GLY A 191 0.36 -11.44 -0.51
N SER A 192 0.55 -10.31 -1.19
CA SER A 192 -0.24 -9.07 -1.04
C SER A 192 -1.52 -9.04 -1.90
N GLY A 193 -1.90 -10.10 -2.59
CA GLY A 193 -3.04 -10.13 -3.51
C GLY A 193 -4.34 -9.56 -2.96
N ALA A 194 -4.49 -9.52 -1.63
CA ALA A 194 -5.63 -8.90 -0.98
C ALA A 194 -5.64 -7.37 -1.15
N ILE A 195 -4.50 -6.68 -0.97
CA ILE A 195 -4.41 -5.23 -1.17
C ILE A 195 -4.38 -4.88 -2.65
N GLU A 196 -3.76 -5.69 -3.51
CA GLU A 196 -3.79 -5.49 -4.96
C GLU A 196 -5.23 -5.50 -5.49
N SER A 197 -6.05 -6.46 -5.05
CA SER A 197 -7.48 -6.50 -5.36
C SER A 197 -8.21 -5.25 -4.86
N ALA A 198 -7.90 -4.77 -3.65
CA ALA A 198 -8.47 -3.55 -3.10
C ALA A 198 -8.03 -2.32 -3.90
N ASN A 199 -6.75 -2.20 -4.25
CA ASN A 199 -6.21 -1.13 -5.10
C ASN A 199 -6.92 -1.09 -6.46
N LYS A 200 -7.12 -2.26 -7.09
CA LYS A 200 -7.86 -2.34 -8.36
C LYS A 200 -9.28 -1.81 -8.21
N LEU A 201 -10.03 -2.27 -7.21
CA LEU A 201 -11.44 -1.93 -7.04
C LEU A 201 -11.62 -0.50 -6.49
N ILE A 202 -10.82 -0.07 -5.53
CA ILE A 202 -10.99 1.21 -4.86
C ILE A 202 -10.36 2.34 -5.70
N CYS A 203 -9.13 2.14 -6.17
CA CYS A 203 -8.35 3.16 -6.87
C CYS A 203 -8.49 3.05 -8.40
N HIS A 204 -7.98 1.97 -9.03
CA HIS A 204 -7.74 1.92 -10.46
C HIS A 204 -9.00 2.02 -11.30
N VAL A 205 -10.06 1.27 -10.95
CA VAL A 205 -11.33 1.23 -11.72
C VAL A 205 -11.95 2.62 -11.85
N ARG A 206 -11.74 3.51 -10.90
CA ARG A 206 -12.34 4.84 -10.92
C ARG A 206 -11.35 5.95 -11.26
N LEU A 207 -10.16 5.93 -10.68
CA LEU A 207 -9.21 7.04 -10.84
C LEU A 207 -8.37 6.92 -12.12
N LYS A 208 -8.02 5.71 -12.55
CA LYS A 208 -7.18 5.48 -13.75
C LYS A 208 -8.00 5.26 -15.02
N ARG A 209 -9.01 6.09 -15.28
CA ARG A 209 -9.72 6.05 -16.55
C ARG A 209 -8.99 6.90 -17.60
N PRO A 210 -9.00 6.52 -18.88
CA PRO A 210 -8.44 7.34 -19.94
C PRO A 210 -8.97 8.78 -19.88
N GLY A 211 -8.08 9.76 -19.92
CA GLY A 211 -8.41 11.18 -19.85
C GLY A 211 -8.85 11.71 -18.48
N ALA A 212 -8.93 10.87 -17.45
CA ALA A 212 -9.30 11.32 -16.11
C ALA A 212 -8.09 11.83 -15.35
N TRP A 213 -8.10 13.12 -15.05
CA TRP A 213 -7.14 13.79 -14.15
C TRP A 213 -7.91 14.39 -12.99
N TRP A 214 -7.44 14.14 -11.78
CA TRP A 214 -8.16 14.48 -10.55
C TRP A 214 -7.46 15.60 -9.79
N TYR A 215 -8.24 16.51 -9.24
CA TYR A 215 -7.71 17.32 -8.12
C TYR A 215 -7.49 16.41 -6.91
N PRO A 216 -6.36 16.51 -6.19
CA PRO A 216 -6.05 15.63 -5.05
C PRO A 216 -7.17 15.56 -4.01
N SER A 217 -7.80 16.70 -3.70
CA SER A 217 -8.96 16.80 -2.80
C SER A 217 -10.16 15.96 -3.29
N ASN A 218 -10.50 16.05 -4.58
CA ASN A 218 -11.59 15.31 -5.19
C ASN A 218 -11.26 13.81 -5.32
N ALA A 219 -10.01 13.47 -5.64
CA ALA A 219 -9.54 12.08 -5.63
C ALA A 219 -9.70 11.45 -4.24
N ASN A 220 -9.28 12.15 -3.18
CA ASN A 220 -9.42 11.69 -1.81
C ASN A 220 -10.88 11.52 -1.39
N ASN A 221 -11.77 12.43 -1.79
CA ASN A 221 -13.21 12.28 -1.54
C ASN A 221 -13.78 11.05 -2.27
N MET A 222 -13.35 10.81 -3.52
CA MET A 222 -13.73 9.61 -4.25
C MET A 222 -13.20 8.34 -3.59
N LEU A 223 -11.95 8.33 -3.14
CA LEU A 223 -11.35 7.19 -2.43
C LEU A 223 -12.12 6.88 -1.14
N LYS A 224 -12.50 7.91 -0.35
CA LYS A 224 -13.32 7.73 0.87
C LYS A 224 -14.67 7.07 0.55
N LEU A 225 -15.37 7.52 -0.49
CA LEU A 225 -16.64 6.92 -0.91
C LEU A 225 -16.45 5.47 -1.39
N ARG A 226 -15.39 5.20 -2.14
CA ARG A 226 -15.06 3.86 -2.62
C ARG A 226 -14.68 2.92 -1.48
N CYS A 227 -13.89 3.37 -0.53
CA CYS A 227 -13.62 2.62 0.70
C CYS A 227 -14.91 2.33 1.48
N ALA A 228 -15.79 3.33 1.65
CA ALA A 228 -17.07 3.12 2.32
C ALA A 228 -17.94 2.07 1.62
N LYS A 229 -17.99 2.10 0.28
CA LYS A 229 -18.69 1.07 -0.51
C LYS A 229 -18.06 -0.31 -0.35
N TYR A 230 -16.73 -0.39 -0.45
CA TYR A 230 -15.99 -1.65 -0.33
C TYR A 230 -16.11 -2.27 1.08
N ASN A 231 -16.14 -1.41 2.10
CA ASN A 231 -16.32 -1.79 3.51
C ASN A 231 -17.78 -2.07 3.90
N GLY A 232 -18.76 -1.92 2.99
CA GLY A 232 -20.16 -2.08 3.29
C GLY A 232 -20.78 -0.99 4.18
N THR A 233 -20.07 0.14 4.38
CA THR A 233 -20.50 1.24 5.27
C THR A 233 -21.09 2.45 4.52
N TYR A 234 -21.25 2.37 3.21
CA TYR A 234 -21.70 3.48 2.36
C TYR A 234 -23.02 4.09 2.83
N GLY A 235 -24.04 3.27 3.18
CA GLY A 235 -25.32 3.75 3.67
C GLY A 235 -25.20 4.58 4.95
N LYS A 236 -24.36 4.14 5.90
CA LYS A 236 -24.09 4.90 7.14
C LYS A 236 -23.40 6.25 6.86
N VAL A 237 -22.42 6.26 5.94
CA VAL A 237 -21.74 7.51 5.55
C VAL A 237 -22.71 8.51 4.92
N MET A 238 -23.59 8.07 4.02
CA MET A 238 -24.58 8.93 3.39
C MET A 238 -25.63 9.42 4.39
N GLN A 239 -26.04 8.60 5.34
CA GLN A 239 -26.96 9.03 6.41
C GLN A 239 -26.32 10.12 7.29
N LEU A 240 -25.06 9.95 7.69
CA LEU A 240 -24.35 10.96 8.49
C LEU A 240 -24.17 12.28 7.72
N HIS A 241 -23.95 12.21 6.41
CA HIS A 241 -23.88 13.40 5.57
C HIS A 241 -25.19 14.17 5.54
N ARG A 242 -26.32 13.48 5.32
CA ARG A 242 -27.67 14.08 5.33
C ARG A 242 -27.97 14.76 6.68
N LEU A 243 -27.63 14.11 7.80
CA LEU A 243 -27.84 14.69 9.13
C LEU A 243 -27.00 15.96 9.35
N LYS A 244 -25.76 16.00 8.83
CA LYS A 244 -24.94 17.22 8.90
C LYS A 244 -25.51 18.36 8.05
N ASP A 245 -26.02 18.07 6.87
CA ASP A 245 -26.63 19.08 6.00
C ASP A 245 -27.90 19.63 6.62
N GLN A 246 -28.75 18.79 7.21
CA GLN A 246 -29.94 19.23 7.96
C GLN A 246 -29.58 20.17 9.12
N ARG A 247 -28.52 19.86 9.90
CA ARG A 247 -28.05 20.74 10.98
C ARG A 247 -27.52 22.07 10.47
N ARG A 248 -26.86 22.12 9.32
CA ARG A 248 -26.38 23.35 8.69
C ARG A 248 -27.53 24.23 8.20
N THR A 249 -28.61 23.62 7.76
CA THR A 249 -29.83 24.35 7.32
C THR A 249 -30.57 24.93 8.50
N ILE A 250 -30.59 24.25 9.67
CA ILE A 250 -31.28 24.73 10.90
C ILE A 250 -30.44 25.80 11.61
N HIS A 251 -29.10 25.74 11.54
CA HIS A 251 -28.18 26.70 12.14
C HIS A 251 -27.20 27.19 11.05
N PRO A 252 -27.61 28.12 10.18
CA PRO A 252 -26.68 28.71 9.22
C PRO A 252 -25.56 29.44 9.98
N PRO A 253 -24.32 29.39 9.48
CA PRO A 253 -23.21 30.11 10.09
C PRO A 253 -23.57 31.60 10.13
N THR A 254 -23.53 32.19 11.31
CA THR A 254 -23.66 33.66 11.49
C THR A 254 -22.51 34.31 10.70
N HIS A 255 -22.88 35.07 9.67
CA HIS A 255 -21.94 35.96 9.01
C HIS A 255 -21.43 36.95 10.06
N GLN A 256 -20.16 36.84 10.46
CA GLN A 256 -19.49 37.98 11.10
C GLN A 256 -19.38 39.08 10.03
N GLU A 257 -20.20 40.09 10.17
CA GLU A 257 -20.00 41.33 9.43
C GLU A 257 -18.62 41.87 9.81
N SER A 258 -17.71 41.87 8.82
CA SER A 258 -16.47 42.60 8.92
C SER A 258 -16.81 44.08 9.03
N GLY A 259 -16.77 44.61 10.26
CA GLY A 259 -16.89 46.05 10.49
C GLY A 259 -15.81 46.78 9.70
N ALA A 260 -16.24 47.58 8.74
CA ALA A 260 -15.39 48.52 8.05
C ALA A 260 -14.88 49.55 9.09
N PRO A 261 -13.59 49.91 9.06
CA PRO A 261 -13.13 51.01 9.90
C PRO A 261 -13.74 52.32 9.38
N SER A 262 -14.42 53.06 10.26
CA SER A 262 -14.84 54.41 10.02
C SER A 262 -13.59 55.30 9.97
N ASP A 263 -13.39 56.00 8.86
CA ASP A 263 -12.38 57.05 8.72
C ASP A 263 -12.70 58.21 9.67
N PRO A 264 -11.74 58.75 10.39
CA PRO A 264 -11.91 60.00 11.10
C PRO A 264 -11.75 61.21 10.16
N VAL A 265 -12.66 62.16 10.28
CA VAL A 265 -12.63 63.51 9.68
C VAL A 265 -11.50 64.33 10.30
#